data_57b34307b5c5accc27de0dd23927f9a6
#
_entry.id   57b34307b5c5accc27de0dd23927f9a6
#
_cell.length_a   1.000
_cell.length_b   1.000
_cell.length_c   1.000
_cell.angle_alpha   90.00
_cell.angle_beta   90.00
_cell.angle_gamma   90.00
#
_symmetry.space_group_name_H-M   'P 1'
#
loop_
_entity.id
_entity.type
_entity.pdbx_description
1 polymer ?
#
loop_
_entity_poly.entity_id
_entity_poly.type
_entity_poly.pdbx_seq_one_letter_code
_entity_poly.pdbx_strand_id
1 'polypeptide(L)'
;MRLPLADYYVVEAPAPGASTMHRLALAFAGKIASDLGADVVKIVPPTGDPLHQVPVLPWEKGIAPEAIREFLDSAKTLVPLDAGSRAGDEEIQRLAQVADVVLTSDHALVPHSQPDAASQQVICLLMSFPKDNPLNDVPVSEITMLALSGLLDIIGEPTREPVMLGGHQAAYAAGLSIFAAMMTGIAGVESHGVGDVFDIDILNALIWVNWKGVSGSRINPGTETTREGANSEWRVLRAKDGYIALVYNQRNWKAVTDLIGDPLLSDPDLTTRSGRAARRGDYIPVIERWCAGRTREEIYHAAQSLRIPVGPVVEPVELQSDPQIIARGTIAETAAPGAASRRMPVLPMIWNGRIFPPASNAGPAA
;
A
#
# COMPACT_ATOMS: atom_id res chain seq x y z
N MET A 1 8.25 1.39 27.51
CA MET A 1 9.12 0.65 26.58
C MET A 1 9.48 1.62 25.48
N ARG A 2 10.76 1.81 25.22
CA ARG A 2 11.25 2.69 24.16
C ARG A 2 10.77 2.17 22.80
N LEU A 3 10.35 3.06 21.92
CA LEU A 3 9.96 2.70 20.55
C LEU A 3 11.19 2.27 19.75
N PRO A 4 11.04 1.38 18.75
CA PRO A 4 12.18 0.79 18.04
C PRO A 4 13.12 1.81 17.37
N LEU A 5 12.57 2.90 16.85
CA LEU A 5 13.33 3.92 16.14
C LEU A 5 13.47 5.24 16.92
N ALA A 6 13.26 5.23 18.24
CA ALA A 6 13.26 6.44 19.07
C ALA A 6 14.61 7.18 19.14
N ASP A 7 15.68 6.57 18.65
CA ASP A 7 17.02 7.15 18.60
C ASP A 7 17.41 7.70 17.24
N TYR A 8 16.57 7.51 16.24
CA TYR A 8 16.89 7.86 14.87
C TYR A 8 16.25 9.19 14.47
N TYR A 9 17.09 10.06 13.93
CA TYR A 9 16.70 11.31 13.29
C TYR A 9 16.61 11.12 11.77
N VAL A 10 15.43 11.31 11.21
CA VAL A 10 15.13 11.07 9.79
C VAL A 10 14.77 12.38 9.10
N VAL A 11 15.40 12.68 7.98
CA VAL A 11 15.04 13.80 7.12
C VAL A 11 14.35 13.31 5.87
N GLU A 12 13.11 13.72 5.67
CA GLU A 12 12.31 13.51 4.47
C GLU A 12 12.41 14.76 3.58
N ALA A 13 13.14 14.67 2.48
CA ALA A 13 13.45 15.79 1.60
C ALA A 13 13.13 15.46 0.14
N PRO A 14 11.86 15.58 -0.31
CA PRO A 14 11.51 15.41 -1.71
C PRO A 14 12.12 16.51 -2.56
N ALA A 15 12.59 16.18 -3.78
CA ALA A 15 13.09 17.15 -4.75
C ALA A 15 12.06 18.27 -5.03
N PRO A 16 12.48 19.49 -5.39
CA PRO A 16 11.58 20.61 -5.68
C PRO A 16 10.49 20.25 -6.71
N GLY A 17 10.85 19.53 -7.76
CA GLY A 17 9.94 19.07 -8.82
C GLY A 17 9.35 17.67 -8.61
N ALA A 18 9.48 17.09 -7.42
CA ALA A 18 8.98 15.73 -7.16
C ALA A 18 7.49 15.58 -7.45
N SER A 19 7.13 14.53 -8.19
CA SER A 19 5.73 14.20 -8.47
C SER A 19 4.96 13.84 -7.19
N THR A 20 3.63 13.90 -7.25
CA THR A 20 2.75 13.44 -6.15
C THR A 20 3.10 12.03 -5.70
N MET A 21 3.42 11.13 -6.63
CA MET A 21 3.77 9.75 -6.32
C MET A 21 5.09 9.64 -5.53
N HIS A 22 6.13 10.40 -5.90
CA HIS A 22 7.37 10.46 -5.12
C HIS A 22 7.12 10.99 -3.71
N ARG A 23 6.39 12.11 -3.60
CA ARG A 23 6.05 12.71 -2.30
C ARG A 23 5.26 11.75 -1.42
N LEU A 24 4.27 11.04 -1.97
CA LEU A 24 3.49 10.05 -1.23
C LEU A 24 4.33 8.86 -0.78
N ALA A 25 5.23 8.35 -1.63
CA ALA A 25 6.09 7.23 -1.29
C ALA A 25 7.05 7.56 -0.15
N LEU A 26 7.73 8.72 -0.24
CA LEU A 26 8.61 9.21 0.83
C LEU A 26 7.82 9.46 2.12
N ALA A 27 6.66 10.13 2.02
CA ALA A 27 5.82 10.42 3.17
C ALA A 27 5.28 9.16 3.84
N PHE A 28 4.99 8.11 3.09
CA PHE A 28 4.54 6.83 3.63
C PHE A 28 5.66 6.10 4.38
N ALA A 29 6.88 6.09 3.85
CA ALA A 29 8.05 5.55 4.54
C ALA A 29 8.33 6.32 5.85
N GLY A 30 8.34 7.66 5.77
CA GLY A 30 8.51 8.53 6.93
C GLY A 30 7.40 8.37 7.98
N LYS A 31 6.15 8.11 7.55
CA LYS A 31 5.02 7.78 8.44
C LYS A 31 5.29 6.52 9.25
N ILE A 32 5.71 5.43 8.60
CA ILE A 32 6.03 4.19 9.30
C ILE A 32 7.18 4.41 10.28
N ALA A 33 8.22 5.15 9.87
CA ALA A 33 9.34 5.49 10.74
C ALA A 33 8.90 6.29 11.98
N SER A 34 8.04 7.32 11.79
CA SER A 34 7.53 8.13 12.90
C SER A 34 6.62 7.34 13.85
N ASP A 35 5.77 6.44 13.34
CA ASP A 35 4.95 5.56 14.18
C ASP A 35 5.80 4.56 14.99
N LEU A 36 6.99 4.23 14.51
CA LEU A 36 7.98 3.42 15.24
C LEU A 36 8.89 4.26 16.13
N GLY A 37 8.68 5.56 16.21
CA GLY A 37 9.32 6.45 17.17
C GLY A 37 10.44 7.33 16.64
N ALA A 38 10.79 7.26 15.35
CA ALA A 38 11.79 8.13 14.77
C ALA A 38 11.36 9.62 14.84
N ASP A 39 12.30 10.49 15.09
CA ASP A 39 12.12 11.94 14.92
C ASP A 39 12.23 12.27 13.42
N VAL A 40 11.09 12.53 12.79
CA VAL A 40 11.01 12.76 11.35
C VAL A 40 10.79 14.23 11.06
N VAL A 41 11.75 14.85 10.41
CA VAL A 41 11.65 16.19 9.84
C VAL A 41 11.34 16.08 8.35
N LYS A 42 10.25 16.69 7.92
CA LYS A 42 9.85 16.76 6.52
C LYS A 42 10.01 18.15 5.96
N ILE A 43 10.80 18.25 4.90
CA ILE A 43 10.99 19.50 4.16
C ILE A 43 9.78 19.75 3.27
N VAL A 44 9.20 20.93 3.41
CA VAL A 44 8.03 21.35 2.61
C VAL A 44 8.30 22.73 1.99
N PRO A 45 7.69 23.06 0.84
CA PRO A 45 7.79 24.41 0.31
C PRO A 45 7.20 25.45 1.28
N PRO A 46 7.66 26.73 1.24
CA PRO A 46 7.08 27.79 2.07
C PRO A 46 5.57 28.00 1.86
N THR A 47 5.06 27.62 0.69
CA THR A 47 3.61 27.63 0.36
C THR A 47 2.83 26.49 0.97
N GLY A 48 3.49 25.58 1.69
CA GLY A 48 2.93 24.36 2.25
C GLY A 48 3.15 23.12 1.39
N ASP A 49 2.89 21.95 1.95
CA ASP A 49 3.05 20.68 1.25
C ASP A 49 2.04 20.55 0.10
N PRO A 50 2.49 20.28 -1.14
CA PRO A 50 1.59 20.00 -2.26
C PRO A 50 0.60 18.88 -2.00
N LEU A 51 0.94 17.87 -1.19
CA LEU A 51 0.03 16.78 -0.83
C LEU A 51 -1.19 17.26 -0.01
N HIS A 52 -1.09 18.41 0.65
CA HIS A 52 -2.18 19.00 1.44
C HIS A 52 -3.07 19.95 0.64
N GLN A 53 -2.76 20.20 -0.63
CA GLN A 53 -3.42 21.20 -1.46
C GLN A 53 -4.27 20.61 -2.59
N VAL A 54 -4.09 19.34 -2.92
CA VAL A 54 -4.71 18.72 -4.10
C VAL A 54 -5.71 17.67 -3.66
N PRO A 55 -6.94 17.64 -4.24
CA PRO A 55 -7.74 16.42 -4.20
C PRO A 55 -6.92 15.34 -4.88
N VAL A 56 -6.65 14.29 -4.15
CA VAL A 56 -5.67 13.26 -4.50
C VAL A 56 -6.00 12.60 -5.84
N LEU A 57 -7.27 12.43 -6.13
CA LEU A 57 -7.78 12.04 -7.46
C LEU A 57 -9.12 12.74 -7.72
N PRO A 58 -9.40 13.20 -8.95
CA PRO A 58 -10.63 13.96 -9.26
C PRO A 58 -11.94 13.23 -8.95
N TRP A 59 -11.91 11.90 -8.85
CA TRP A 59 -13.08 11.06 -8.53
C TRP A 59 -13.15 10.66 -7.04
N GLU A 60 -12.13 10.91 -6.24
CA GLU A 60 -12.16 10.71 -4.78
C GLU A 60 -12.94 11.86 -4.12
N LYS A 61 -14.23 11.92 -4.44
CA LYS A 61 -15.13 12.89 -3.79
C LYS A 61 -15.23 12.51 -2.32
N GLY A 62 -14.58 13.29 -1.46
CA GLY A 62 -14.75 13.19 -0.01
C GLY A 62 -13.51 12.83 0.80
N ILE A 63 -12.36 12.56 0.18
CA ILE A 63 -11.09 12.52 0.92
C ILE A 63 -10.59 13.96 1.03
N ALA A 64 -10.78 14.55 2.19
CA ALA A 64 -10.28 15.87 2.47
C ALA A 64 -8.73 15.87 2.44
N PRO A 65 -8.06 16.89 1.88
CA PRO A 65 -6.62 17.05 1.96
C PRO A 65 -6.06 16.92 3.39
N GLU A 66 -6.86 17.28 4.37
CA GLU A 66 -6.59 17.12 5.79
C GLU A 66 -6.37 15.66 6.19
N ALA A 67 -7.08 14.70 5.57
CA ALA A 67 -6.92 13.28 5.89
C ALA A 67 -5.54 12.76 5.49
N ILE A 68 -4.99 13.24 4.37
CA ILE A 68 -3.63 12.89 3.94
C ILE A 68 -2.61 13.45 4.93
N ARG A 69 -2.72 14.74 5.28
CA ARG A 69 -1.86 15.38 6.25
C ARG A 69 -1.87 14.66 7.60
N GLU A 70 -3.05 14.31 8.06
CA GLU A 70 -3.20 13.67 9.37
C GLU A 70 -2.68 12.23 9.38
N PHE A 71 -2.92 11.49 8.32
CA PHE A 71 -2.41 10.14 8.24
C PHE A 71 -0.90 10.10 8.04
N LEU A 72 -0.37 10.87 7.07
CA LEU A 72 1.04 10.78 6.70
C LEU A 72 1.98 11.63 7.57
N ASP A 73 1.50 12.77 8.08
CA ASP A 73 2.40 13.78 8.63
C ASP A 73 2.10 14.22 10.06
N SER A 74 1.08 13.61 10.73
CA SER A 74 0.64 14.03 12.07
C SER A 74 1.72 13.97 13.15
N ALA A 75 2.73 13.12 12.98
CA ALA A 75 3.83 12.95 13.92
C ALA A 75 5.16 13.55 13.44
N LYS A 76 5.16 14.19 12.27
CA LYS A 76 6.37 14.76 11.68
C LYS A 76 6.49 16.25 12.00
N THR A 77 7.71 16.74 12.08
CA THR A 77 8.00 18.17 12.09
C THR A 77 8.09 18.68 10.67
N LEU A 78 7.16 19.54 10.26
CA LEU A 78 7.17 20.15 8.92
C LEU A 78 8.06 21.40 8.95
N VAL A 79 9.09 21.45 8.11
CA VAL A 79 10.01 22.58 8.02
C VAL A 79 9.88 23.24 6.65
N PRO A 80 9.33 24.48 6.59
CA PRO A 80 9.18 25.21 5.35
C PRO A 80 10.53 25.74 4.87
N LEU A 81 11.06 25.21 3.78
CA LEU A 81 12.28 25.65 3.12
C LEU A 81 12.04 25.79 1.61
N ASP A 82 12.59 26.85 1.04
CA ASP A 82 12.52 27.13 -0.39
C ASP A 82 13.64 26.37 -1.11
N ALA A 83 13.37 25.08 -1.40
CA ALA A 83 14.28 24.25 -2.20
C ALA A 83 14.38 24.83 -3.62
N GLY A 84 15.62 25.06 -4.09
CA GLY A 84 15.96 25.81 -5.30
C GLY A 84 16.42 27.25 -5.05
N SER A 85 16.25 27.78 -3.83
CA SER A 85 16.96 28.94 -3.38
C SER A 85 18.27 28.54 -2.71
N ARG A 86 19.33 29.35 -2.90
CA ARG A 86 20.65 29.05 -2.29
C ARG A 86 20.58 28.84 -0.77
N ALA A 87 19.86 29.71 -0.06
CA ALA A 87 19.73 29.62 1.40
C ALA A 87 18.92 28.38 1.83
N GLY A 88 17.86 28.05 1.08
CA GLY A 88 17.05 26.83 1.33
C GLY A 88 17.85 25.57 1.09
N ASP A 89 18.61 25.50 -0.01
CA ASP A 89 19.43 24.34 -0.35
C ASP A 89 20.56 24.12 0.67
N GLU A 90 21.24 25.21 1.11
CA GLU A 90 22.27 25.17 2.16
C GLU A 90 21.68 24.62 3.48
N GLU A 91 20.46 25.02 3.85
CA GLU A 91 19.82 24.56 5.08
C GLU A 91 19.32 23.11 4.96
N ILE A 92 18.76 22.71 3.79
CA ILE A 92 18.37 21.32 3.53
C ILE A 92 19.58 20.39 3.62
N GLN A 93 20.71 20.79 3.01
CA GLN A 93 21.95 20.02 3.11
C GLN A 93 22.45 19.92 4.55
N ARG A 94 22.38 21.03 5.32
CA ARG A 94 22.74 21.00 6.74
C ARG A 94 21.90 20.03 7.56
N LEU A 95 20.59 20.02 7.35
CA LEU A 95 19.69 19.08 8.02
C LEU A 95 19.98 17.63 7.58
N ALA A 96 20.21 17.42 6.29
CA ALA A 96 20.54 16.10 5.77
C ALA A 96 21.86 15.57 6.34
N GLN A 97 22.88 16.42 6.50
CA GLN A 97 24.20 16.01 7.02
C GLN A 97 24.17 15.50 8.47
N VAL A 98 23.24 15.99 9.29
CA VAL A 98 23.12 15.58 10.70
C VAL A 98 22.11 14.47 10.92
N ALA A 99 21.42 14.04 9.86
CA ALA A 99 20.42 12.96 9.92
C ALA A 99 21.10 11.59 9.95
N ASP A 100 20.52 10.67 10.73
CA ASP A 100 20.88 9.25 10.66
C ASP A 100 20.37 8.63 9.35
N VAL A 101 19.20 9.07 8.89
CA VAL A 101 18.56 8.61 7.65
C VAL A 101 18.07 9.80 6.82
N VAL A 102 18.33 9.74 5.52
CA VAL A 102 17.79 10.69 4.54
C VAL A 102 16.88 9.93 3.56
N LEU A 103 15.60 10.31 3.52
CA LEU A 103 14.62 9.82 2.54
C LEU A 103 14.43 10.92 1.49
N THR A 104 14.88 10.71 0.27
CA THR A 104 14.91 11.78 -0.73
C THR A 104 14.58 11.30 -2.14
N SER A 105 14.14 12.21 -3.00
CA SER A 105 14.15 12.06 -4.45
C SER A 105 15.06 13.11 -5.13
N ASP A 106 15.88 13.80 -4.34
CA ASP A 106 16.81 14.81 -4.83
C ASP A 106 18.23 14.24 -4.90
N HIS A 107 18.74 14.11 -6.11
CA HIS A 107 20.11 13.65 -6.36
C HIS A 107 21.19 14.55 -5.74
N ALA A 108 20.88 15.84 -5.50
CA ALA A 108 21.82 16.77 -4.89
C ALA A 108 22.13 16.43 -3.41
N LEU A 109 21.27 15.64 -2.77
CA LEU A 109 21.47 15.18 -1.38
C LEU A 109 22.26 13.87 -1.30
N VAL A 110 22.60 13.26 -2.43
CA VAL A 110 23.35 12.01 -2.49
C VAL A 110 24.84 12.34 -2.73
N PRO A 111 25.76 11.83 -1.90
CA PRO A 111 27.19 12.01 -2.12
C PRO A 111 27.65 11.52 -3.49
N HIS A 112 28.53 12.26 -4.17
CA HIS A 112 29.09 11.85 -5.47
C HIS A 112 30.09 10.69 -5.38
N SER A 113 30.61 10.40 -4.18
CA SER A 113 31.47 9.25 -3.88
C SER A 113 30.73 8.31 -2.93
N GLN A 114 31.13 7.04 -2.90
CA GLN A 114 30.66 6.14 -1.86
C GLN A 114 30.85 6.78 -0.47
N PRO A 115 29.91 6.54 0.47
CA PRO A 115 30.07 7.04 1.83
C PRO A 115 31.47 6.72 2.34
N ASP A 116 32.12 7.70 2.96
CA ASP A 116 33.36 7.45 3.66
C ASP A 116 33.14 6.29 4.65
N ALA A 117 34.12 5.40 4.79
CA ALA A 117 34.04 4.27 5.71
C ALA A 117 33.70 4.67 7.16
N ALA A 118 33.77 5.96 7.48
CA ALA A 118 33.36 6.54 8.76
C ALA A 118 31.90 7.05 8.78
N SER A 119 31.23 7.14 7.64
CA SER A 119 29.84 7.62 7.60
C SER A 119 28.87 6.54 8.07
N GLN A 120 28.06 6.85 9.05
CA GLN A 120 27.00 5.98 9.55
C GLN A 120 25.61 6.37 8.98
N GLN A 121 25.58 7.28 8.02
CA GLN A 121 24.34 7.79 7.45
C GLN A 121 23.75 6.80 6.43
N VAL A 122 22.44 6.58 6.48
CA VAL A 122 21.67 5.83 5.51
C VAL A 122 20.93 6.79 4.59
N ILE A 123 21.12 6.66 3.27
CA ILE A 123 20.45 7.50 2.28
C ILE A 123 19.58 6.60 1.38
N CYS A 124 18.29 6.89 1.30
CA CYS A 124 17.34 6.23 0.41
C CYS A 124 16.93 7.22 -0.69
N LEU A 125 17.46 7.03 -1.90
CA LEU A 125 17.12 7.84 -3.07
C LEU A 125 16.00 7.16 -3.86
N LEU A 126 14.87 7.85 -3.98
CA LEU A 126 13.72 7.39 -4.78
C LEU A 126 13.75 8.01 -6.18
N MET A 127 13.66 7.15 -7.18
CA MET A 127 13.57 7.51 -8.60
C MET A 127 12.31 6.93 -9.23
N SER A 128 11.91 7.42 -10.41
CA SER A 128 10.82 6.80 -11.20
C SER A 128 11.28 5.51 -11.85
N PHE A 129 12.48 5.52 -12.44
CA PHE A 129 13.09 4.45 -13.21
C PHE A 129 14.50 4.18 -12.69
N PRO A 130 15.11 3.02 -13.04
CA PRO A 130 16.51 2.74 -12.73
C PRO A 130 17.43 3.88 -13.19
N LYS A 131 18.54 4.05 -12.50
CA LYS A 131 19.58 5.02 -12.87
C LYS A 131 19.99 4.84 -14.34
N ASP A 132 20.26 5.94 -15.00
CA ASP A 132 20.64 6.00 -16.42
C ASP A 132 19.54 5.52 -17.41
N ASN A 133 18.29 5.43 -16.98
CA ASN A 133 17.18 5.13 -17.86
C ASN A 133 16.83 6.37 -18.73
N PRO A 134 16.66 6.21 -20.06
CA PRO A 134 16.32 7.33 -20.94
C PRO A 134 14.94 7.95 -20.66
N LEU A 135 14.11 7.32 -19.82
CA LEU A 135 12.80 7.84 -19.41
C LEU A 135 12.84 8.66 -18.11
N ASN A 136 14.02 8.88 -17.50
CA ASN A 136 14.10 9.58 -16.21
C ASN A 136 13.55 11.01 -16.25
N ASP A 137 13.60 11.68 -17.39
CA ASP A 137 13.04 13.02 -17.59
C ASP A 137 11.56 13.02 -18.01
N VAL A 138 10.94 11.84 -18.16
CA VAL A 138 9.54 11.74 -18.58
C VAL A 138 8.63 11.85 -17.34
N PRO A 139 7.62 12.74 -17.38
CA PRO A 139 6.64 12.83 -16.32
C PRO A 139 5.90 11.50 -16.11
N VAL A 140 5.81 11.05 -14.87
CA VAL A 140 5.13 9.80 -14.50
C VAL A 140 3.93 10.05 -13.61
N SER A 141 2.97 9.15 -13.68
CA SER A 141 1.78 9.13 -12.82
C SER A 141 1.51 7.72 -12.33
N GLU A 142 0.63 7.58 -11.36
CA GLU A 142 0.22 6.27 -10.81
C GLU A 142 -0.17 5.28 -11.92
N ILE A 143 -1.06 5.70 -12.83
CA ILE A 143 -1.56 4.82 -13.90
C ILE A 143 -0.46 4.45 -14.91
N THR A 144 0.44 5.38 -15.24
CA THR A 144 1.52 5.07 -16.18
C THR A 144 2.54 4.09 -15.60
N MET A 145 2.83 4.17 -14.31
CA MET A 145 3.73 3.23 -13.64
C MET A 145 3.10 1.85 -13.46
N LEU A 146 1.80 1.79 -13.15
CA LEU A 146 1.04 0.52 -13.13
C LEU A 146 1.00 -0.13 -14.52
N ALA A 147 0.86 0.67 -15.60
CA ALA A 147 0.89 0.16 -16.96
C ALA A 147 2.26 -0.40 -17.34
N LEU A 148 3.34 0.36 -17.09
CA LEU A 148 4.70 -0.04 -17.44
C LEU A 148 5.19 -1.27 -16.64
N SER A 149 4.71 -1.46 -15.43
CA SER A 149 5.06 -2.62 -14.60
C SER A 149 4.25 -3.88 -14.93
N GLY A 150 3.25 -3.79 -15.82
CA GLY A 150 2.34 -4.89 -16.13
C GLY A 150 1.27 -5.17 -15.07
N LEU A 151 1.28 -4.44 -13.95
CA LEU A 151 0.24 -4.60 -12.91
C LEU A 151 -1.14 -4.18 -13.41
N LEU A 152 -1.21 -3.20 -14.29
CA LEU A 152 -2.48 -2.76 -14.85
C LEU A 152 -3.15 -3.85 -15.68
N ASP A 153 -2.36 -4.65 -16.43
CA ASP A 153 -2.89 -5.70 -17.30
C ASP A 153 -3.56 -6.86 -16.57
N ILE A 154 -3.21 -7.09 -15.32
CA ILE A 154 -3.77 -8.20 -14.53
C ILE A 154 -5.04 -7.83 -13.74
N ILE A 155 -5.51 -6.58 -13.83
CA ILE A 155 -6.65 -6.08 -13.05
C ILE A 155 -7.83 -5.75 -13.96
N GLY A 156 -9.01 -6.24 -13.58
CA GLY A 156 -10.26 -6.01 -14.30
C GLY A 156 -10.82 -7.24 -14.98
N GLU A 157 -11.87 -7.05 -15.75
CA GLU A 157 -12.55 -8.12 -16.50
C GLU A 157 -11.80 -8.43 -17.81
N PRO A 158 -11.68 -9.72 -18.23
CA PRO A 158 -10.93 -10.10 -19.42
C PRO A 158 -11.46 -9.49 -20.73
N THR A 159 -12.76 -9.21 -20.78
CA THR A 159 -13.46 -8.69 -21.97
C THR A 159 -13.52 -7.17 -22.02
N ARG A 160 -12.93 -6.49 -21.05
CA ARG A 160 -12.91 -5.05 -20.93
C ARG A 160 -11.47 -4.53 -20.85
N GLU A 161 -11.32 -3.21 -20.98
CA GLU A 161 -10.05 -2.53 -20.72
C GLU A 161 -9.56 -2.77 -19.27
N PRO A 162 -8.21 -2.81 -19.05
CA PRO A 162 -7.63 -2.86 -17.72
C PRO A 162 -8.13 -1.74 -16.82
N VAL A 163 -8.25 -2.02 -15.53
CA VAL A 163 -8.73 -1.05 -14.52
C VAL A 163 -7.59 -0.69 -13.59
N MET A 164 -7.45 0.59 -13.28
CA MET A 164 -6.50 1.05 -12.26
C MET A 164 -6.98 0.66 -10.86
N LEU A 165 -6.05 0.22 -10.01
CA LEU A 165 -6.31 0.10 -8.57
C LEU A 165 -6.65 1.47 -7.98
N GLY A 166 -7.67 1.53 -7.15
CA GLY A 166 -8.03 2.75 -6.44
C GLY A 166 -6.95 3.16 -5.42
N GLY A 167 -6.86 4.45 -5.14
CA GLY A 167 -5.85 5.03 -4.26
C GLY A 167 -4.47 5.10 -4.92
N HIS A 168 -3.41 5.23 -4.09
CA HIS A 168 -2.03 5.41 -4.52
C HIS A 168 -1.19 4.16 -4.25
N GLN A 169 -1.62 3.00 -4.77
CA GLN A 169 -1.02 1.70 -4.46
C GLN A 169 0.43 1.59 -4.94
N ALA A 170 0.77 2.21 -6.09
CA ALA A 170 2.15 2.24 -6.58
C ALA A 170 3.05 3.07 -5.67
N ALA A 171 2.58 4.23 -5.23
CA ALA A 171 3.32 5.06 -4.28
C ALA A 171 3.52 4.35 -2.93
N TYR A 172 2.50 3.66 -2.41
CA TYR A 172 2.64 2.92 -1.16
C TYR A 172 3.55 1.70 -1.28
N ALA A 173 3.53 0.98 -2.40
CA ALA A 173 4.48 -0.11 -2.65
C ALA A 173 5.93 0.39 -2.69
N ALA A 174 6.18 1.51 -3.36
CA ALA A 174 7.49 2.17 -3.36
C ALA A 174 7.88 2.64 -1.95
N GLY A 175 6.94 3.23 -1.19
CA GLY A 175 7.17 3.65 0.19
C GLY A 175 7.56 2.51 1.13
N LEU A 176 6.95 1.33 0.97
CA LEU A 176 7.36 0.13 1.69
C LEU A 176 8.76 -0.34 1.28
N SER A 177 9.11 -0.21 0.00
CA SER A 177 10.47 -0.53 -0.48
C SER A 177 11.51 0.41 0.12
N ILE A 178 11.21 1.72 0.21
CA ILE A 178 12.05 2.72 0.89
C ILE A 178 12.22 2.36 2.36
N PHE A 179 11.12 2.04 3.05
CA PHE A 179 11.18 1.68 4.47
C PHE A 179 12.00 0.40 4.69
N ALA A 180 11.88 -0.60 3.81
CA ALA A 180 12.70 -1.82 3.89
C ALA A 180 14.18 -1.52 3.65
N ALA A 181 14.52 -0.67 2.69
CA ALA A 181 15.90 -0.22 2.43
C ALA A 181 16.46 0.54 3.64
N MET A 182 15.69 1.47 4.19
CA MET A 182 16.04 2.20 5.42
C MET A 182 16.38 1.24 6.56
N MET A 183 15.52 0.27 6.84
CA MET A 183 15.75 -0.70 7.91
C MET A 183 16.96 -1.61 7.63
N THR A 184 17.21 -1.94 6.37
CA THR A 184 18.40 -2.70 5.96
C THR A 184 19.67 -1.89 6.21
N GLY A 185 19.66 -0.60 5.85
CA GLY A 185 20.78 0.30 6.11
C GLY A 185 21.05 0.50 7.59
N ILE A 186 20.00 0.74 8.39
CA ILE A 186 20.13 0.82 9.86
C ILE A 186 20.76 -0.43 10.44
N ALA A 187 20.29 -1.62 10.04
CA ALA A 187 20.88 -2.88 10.49
C ALA A 187 22.34 -3.04 10.03
N GLY A 188 22.68 -2.52 8.84
CA GLY A 188 24.06 -2.44 8.35
C GLY A 188 24.94 -1.58 9.24
N VAL A 189 24.48 -0.38 9.59
CA VAL A 189 25.18 0.53 10.52
C VAL A 189 25.40 -0.15 11.88
N GLU A 190 24.37 -0.75 12.45
CA GLU A 190 24.46 -1.44 13.74
C GLU A 190 25.46 -2.63 13.69
N SER A 191 25.56 -3.31 12.55
CA SER A 191 26.40 -4.49 12.40
C SER A 191 27.85 -4.18 12.02
N HIS A 192 28.07 -3.16 11.18
CA HIS A 192 29.35 -2.89 10.51
C HIS A 192 29.87 -1.46 10.75
N GLY A 193 29.05 -0.59 11.34
CA GLY A 193 29.42 0.79 11.63
C GLY A 193 29.49 1.71 10.40
N VAL A 194 29.00 1.27 9.25
CA VAL A 194 29.06 2.01 7.98
C VAL A 194 27.65 2.16 7.41
N GLY A 195 27.32 3.36 6.97
CA GLY A 195 26.06 3.66 6.29
C GLY A 195 26.11 3.32 4.80
N ASP A 196 24.95 3.33 4.17
CA ASP A 196 24.77 2.93 2.78
C ASP A 196 23.89 3.93 2.01
N VAL A 197 24.05 3.95 0.70
CA VAL A 197 23.16 4.65 -0.24
C VAL A 197 22.35 3.60 -1.00
N PHE A 198 21.04 3.70 -0.92
CA PHE A 198 20.10 2.84 -1.62
C PHE A 198 19.43 3.60 -2.76
N ASP A 199 19.65 3.14 -3.99
CA ASP A 199 18.90 3.58 -5.17
C ASP A 199 17.64 2.73 -5.28
N ILE A 200 16.47 3.35 -5.09
CA ILE A 200 15.16 2.69 -5.17
C ILE A 200 14.39 3.32 -6.31
N ASP A 201 13.84 2.51 -7.20
CA ASP A 201 12.95 3.04 -8.24
C ASP A 201 11.56 2.40 -8.21
N ILE A 202 10.58 3.21 -8.56
CA ILE A 202 9.16 2.85 -8.48
C ILE A 202 8.85 1.71 -9.45
N LEU A 203 9.41 1.74 -10.66
CA LEU A 203 9.14 0.71 -11.67
C LEU A 203 9.58 -0.67 -11.19
N ASN A 204 10.80 -0.80 -10.68
CA ASN A 204 11.30 -2.07 -10.17
C ASN A 204 10.54 -2.55 -8.94
N ALA A 205 10.14 -1.63 -8.04
CA ALA A 205 9.29 -1.99 -6.90
C ALA A 205 7.97 -2.61 -7.37
N LEU A 206 7.34 -2.06 -8.41
CA LEU A 206 6.10 -2.58 -8.97
C LEU A 206 6.28 -3.89 -9.74
N ILE A 207 7.36 -4.03 -10.51
CA ILE A 207 7.72 -5.29 -11.19
C ILE A 207 7.96 -6.40 -10.16
N TRP A 208 8.62 -6.07 -9.04
CA TRP A 208 8.82 -7.00 -7.93
C TRP A 208 7.49 -7.49 -7.35
N VAL A 209 6.53 -6.61 -7.15
CA VAL A 209 5.17 -6.99 -6.71
C VAL A 209 4.46 -7.85 -7.76
N ASN A 210 4.71 -7.61 -9.06
CA ASN A 210 4.15 -8.38 -10.18
C ASN A 210 4.98 -9.63 -10.55
N TRP A 211 5.85 -10.12 -9.68
CA TRP A 211 6.76 -11.24 -9.96
C TRP A 211 6.06 -12.48 -10.56
N LYS A 212 4.82 -12.75 -10.14
CA LYS A 212 4.02 -13.86 -10.65
C LYS A 212 3.74 -13.72 -12.15
N GLY A 213 3.30 -12.54 -12.60
CA GLY A 213 3.05 -12.25 -14.01
C GLY A 213 4.33 -12.40 -14.83
N VAL A 214 5.41 -11.78 -14.37
CA VAL A 214 6.72 -11.79 -15.05
C VAL A 214 7.31 -13.21 -15.14
N SER A 215 7.36 -13.93 -14.03
CA SER A 215 7.94 -15.29 -14.01
C SER A 215 7.02 -16.30 -14.69
N GLY A 216 5.70 -16.18 -14.52
CA GLY A 216 4.72 -17.09 -15.08
C GLY A 216 4.73 -17.09 -16.61
N SER A 217 4.80 -15.92 -17.23
CA SER A 217 4.85 -15.78 -18.71
C SER A 217 6.06 -16.45 -19.33
N ARG A 218 7.17 -16.54 -18.61
CA ARG A 218 8.41 -17.17 -19.08
C ARG A 218 8.47 -18.69 -18.83
N ILE A 219 7.95 -19.12 -17.67
CA ILE A 219 7.98 -20.54 -17.27
C ILE A 219 6.94 -21.37 -18.02
N ASN A 220 5.81 -20.74 -18.33
CA ASN A 220 4.69 -21.37 -19.04
C ASN A 220 4.42 -20.65 -20.36
N PRO A 221 5.29 -20.76 -21.37
CA PRO A 221 5.09 -20.11 -22.67
C PRO A 221 3.79 -20.62 -23.29
N GLY A 222 2.92 -19.69 -23.69
CA GLY A 222 1.58 -19.99 -24.23
C GLY A 222 0.47 -20.00 -23.20
N THR A 223 0.74 -19.85 -21.92
CA THR A 223 -0.26 -19.47 -20.92
C THR A 223 -0.14 -17.96 -20.72
N GLU A 224 -1.02 -17.23 -21.37
CA GLU A 224 -1.16 -15.80 -21.10
C GLU A 224 -1.57 -15.64 -19.64
N THR A 225 -0.86 -14.79 -18.90
CA THR A 225 -1.31 -14.31 -17.59
C THR A 225 -2.45 -13.32 -17.85
N THR A 226 -3.61 -13.88 -18.18
CA THR A 226 -4.80 -13.08 -18.43
C THR A 226 -5.44 -12.67 -17.11
N ARG A 227 -6.18 -11.57 -17.15
CA ARG A 227 -7.18 -11.25 -16.13
C ARG A 227 -8.15 -12.43 -16.02
N GLU A 228 -7.93 -13.29 -15.05
CA GLU A 228 -8.62 -14.59 -14.95
C GLU A 228 -10.09 -14.48 -14.51
N GLY A 229 -10.83 -13.43 -14.88
CA GLY A 229 -12.25 -13.38 -14.57
C GLY A 229 -12.98 -14.61 -15.06
N ALA A 230 -12.70 -15.04 -16.29
CA ALA A 230 -13.42 -16.14 -16.90
C ALA A 230 -13.07 -17.54 -16.36
N ASN A 231 -11.85 -17.81 -15.93
CA ASN A 231 -11.39 -19.14 -15.49
C ASN A 231 -11.17 -19.27 -13.97
N SER A 232 -11.38 -18.21 -13.23
CA SER A 232 -11.22 -18.21 -11.78
C SER A 232 -12.41 -18.87 -11.08
N GLU A 233 -12.10 -19.69 -10.09
CA GLU A 233 -13.06 -20.14 -9.09
C GLU A 233 -13.24 -19.10 -7.96
N TRP A 234 -12.62 -17.93 -8.13
CA TRP A 234 -12.75 -16.77 -7.25
C TRP A 234 -13.68 -15.76 -7.90
N ARG A 235 -14.75 -15.40 -7.20
CA ARG A 235 -15.80 -14.57 -7.77
C ARG A 235 -16.22 -13.48 -6.83
N VAL A 236 -16.43 -12.30 -7.39
CA VAL A 236 -17.20 -11.24 -6.75
C VAL A 236 -18.64 -11.35 -7.28
N LEU A 237 -19.58 -11.57 -6.38
CA LEU A 237 -20.98 -11.84 -6.69
C LEU A 237 -21.88 -10.81 -6.03
N ARG A 238 -22.98 -10.46 -6.69
CA ARG A 238 -23.95 -9.53 -6.13
C ARG A 238 -24.79 -10.20 -5.05
N ALA A 239 -24.85 -9.59 -3.88
CA ALA A 239 -25.79 -9.89 -2.80
C ALA A 239 -26.94 -8.86 -2.81
N LYS A 240 -27.92 -9.04 -1.94
CA LYS A 240 -29.08 -8.13 -1.83
C LYS A 240 -28.69 -6.70 -1.45
N ASP A 241 -27.65 -6.56 -0.64
CA ASP A 241 -27.19 -5.31 -0.02
C ASP A 241 -25.75 -4.91 -0.40
N GLY A 242 -25.19 -5.47 -1.47
CA GLY A 242 -23.83 -5.18 -1.91
C GLY A 242 -23.20 -6.33 -2.68
N TYR A 243 -21.93 -6.64 -2.38
CA TYR A 243 -21.18 -7.69 -3.03
C TYR A 243 -20.50 -8.61 -2.02
N ILE A 244 -20.26 -9.85 -2.42
CA ILE A 244 -19.44 -10.81 -1.69
C ILE A 244 -18.31 -11.33 -2.58
N ALA A 245 -17.20 -11.67 -1.97
CA ALA A 245 -16.12 -12.42 -2.59
C ALA A 245 -16.23 -13.89 -2.16
N LEU A 246 -16.51 -14.77 -3.11
CA LEU A 246 -16.62 -16.21 -2.90
C LEU A 246 -15.43 -16.91 -3.53
N VAL A 247 -14.77 -17.76 -2.76
CA VAL A 247 -13.70 -18.64 -3.23
C VAL A 247 -14.12 -20.09 -3.02
N TYR A 248 -14.07 -20.87 -4.08
CA TYR A 248 -14.26 -22.32 -3.98
C TYR A 248 -13.21 -23.04 -4.84
N ASN A 249 -12.92 -24.25 -4.45
CA ASN A 249 -12.01 -25.13 -5.15
C ASN A 249 -12.51 -26.58 -5.03
N GLN A 250 -11.73 -27.53 -5.51
CA GLN A 250 -12.10 -28.95 -5.48
C GLN A 250 -12.47 -29.45 -4.08
N ARG A 251 -11.81 -28.96 -3.02
CA ARG A 251 -12.00 -29.46 -1.65
C ARG A 251 -13.31 -29.01 -1.02
N ASN A 252 -13.76 -27.80 -1.34
CA ASN A 252 -14.96 -27.22 -0.74
C ASN A 252 -16.14 -27.10 -1.70
N TRP A 253 -16.03 -27.65 -2.93
CA TRP A 253 -17.14 -27.64 -3.87
C TRP A 253 -18.40 -28.30 -3.31
N LYS A 254 -18.24 -29.47 -2.65
CA LYS A 254 -19.37 -30.15 -2.01
C LYS A 254 -20.06 -29.27 -0.96
N ALA A 255 -19.30 -28.57 -0.15
CA ALA A 255 -19.86 -27.65 0.85
C ALA A 255 -20.65 -26.50 0.19
N VAL A 256 -20.17 -25.98 -0.95
CA VAL A 256 -20.91 -24.97 -1.73
C VAL A 256 -22.22 -25.54 -2.29
N THR A 257 -22.20 -26.76 -2.82
CA THR A 257 -23.42 -27.42 -3.32
C THR A 257 -24.44 -27.69 -2.21
N ASP A 258 -23.95 -28.13 -1.05
CA ASP A 258 -24.81 -28.40 0.12
C ASP A 258 -25.39 -27.06 0.67
N LEU A 259 -24.61 -25.98 0.66
CA LEU A 259 -25.07 -24.65 1.11
C LEU A 259 -26.20 -24.11 0.22
N ILE A 260 -26.04 -24.23 -1.09
CA ILE A 260 -26.98 -23.66 -2.06
C ILE A 260 -28.20 -24.56 -2.23
N GLY A 261 -27.99 -25.86 -2.24
CA GLY A 261 -29.05 -26.86 -2.29
C GLY A 261 -29.74 -27.02 -3.66
N ASP A 262 -29.14 -26.48 -4.73
CA ASP A 262 -29.67 -26.61 -6.08
C ASP A 262 -29.21 -27.93 -6.71
N PRO A 263 -30.12 -28.79 -7.26
CA PRO A 263 -29.77 -30.06 -7.84
C PRO A 263 -28.72 -29.99 -8.96
N LEU A 264 -28.73 -28.93 -9.75
CA LEU A 264 -27.74 -28.73 -10.83
C LEU A 264 -26.28 -28.73 -10.30
N LEU A 265 -26.06 -28.18 -9.13
CA LEU A 265 -24.71 -28.09 -8.55
C LEU A 265 -24.18 -29.45 -8.08
N SER A 266 -25.06 -30.44 -7.90
CA SER A 266 -24.71 -31.81 -7.53
C SER A 266 -24.41 -32.70 -8.72
N ASP A 267 -24.44 -32.16 -9.94
CA ASP A 267 -24.10 -32.90 -11.16
C ASP A 267 -22.65 -33.44 -11.06
N PRO A 268 -22.44 -34.75 -11.33
CA PRO A 268 -21.12 -35.38 -11.25
C PRO A 268 -20.02 -34.65 -12.07
N ASP A 269 -20.39 -34.11 -13.23
CA ASP A 269 -19.43 -33.36 -14.08
C ASP A 269 -18.88 -32.12 -13.38
N LEU A 270 -19.66 -31.48 -12.51
CA LEU A 270 -19.22 -30.28 -11.76
C LEU A 270 -18.32 -30.61 -10.57
N THR A 271 -18.10 -31.87 -10.25
CA THR A 271 -17.21 -32.26 -9.14
C THR A 271 -15.76 -32.00 -9.47
N THR A 272 -15.36 -31.86 -10.73
CA THR A 272 -14.00 -31.57 -11.16
C THR A 272 -13.82 -30.12 -11.61
N ARG A 273 -12.60 -29.58 -11.49
CA ARG A 273 -12.30 -28.22 -11.96
C ARG A 273 -12.51 -28.08 -13.48
N SER A 274 -12.13 -29.10 -14.26
CA SER A 274 -12.30 -29.09 -15.71
C SER A 274 -13.78 -29.12 -16.10
N GLY A 275 -14.62 -29.93 -15.43
CA GLY A 275 -16.05 -29.96 -15.65
C GLY A 275 -16.71 -28.62 -15.32
N ARG A 276 -16.35 -28.01 -14.20
CA ARG A 276 -16.81 -26.66 -13.85
C ARG A 276 -16.36 -25.61 -14.87
N ALA A 277 -15.13 -25.68 -15.36
CA ALA A 277 -14.65 -24.79 -16.40
C ALA A 277 -15.45 -24.91 -17.70
N ALA A 278 -15.77 -26.14 -18.12
CA ALA A 278 -16.53 -26.42 -19.34
C ALA A 278 -18.02 -26.00 -19.24
N ARG A 279 -18.61 -26.13 -18.06
CA ARG A 279 -20.05 -25.88 -17.83
C ARG A 279 -20.34 -24.61 -17.00
N ARG A 280 -19.44 -23.64 -17.04
CA ARG A 280 -19.54 -22.42 -16.28
C ARG A 280 -20.85 -21.65 -16.50
N GLY A 281 -21.31 -21.58 -17.76
CA GLY A 281 -22.56 -20.93 -18.12
C GLY A 281 -23.79 -21.52 -17.47
N ASP A 282 -23.74 -22.79 -17.05
CA ASP A 282 -24.86 -23.49 -16.44
C ASP A 282 -24.98 -23.19 -14.94
N TYR A 283 -23.86 -23.32 -14.21
CA TYR A 283 -23.90 -23.32 -12.75
C TYR A 283 -23.67 -21.93 -12.12
N ILE A 284 -22.91 -21.03 -12.76
CA ILE A 284 -22.66 -19.69 -12.20
C ILE A 284 -23.97 -18.91 -11.99
N PRO A 285 -24.92 -18.90 -12.93
CA PRO A 285 -26.20 -18.23 -12.73
C PRO A 285 -27.01 -18.77 -11.53
N VAL A 286 -26.82 -20.03 -11.17
CA VAL A 286 -27.46 -20.62 -9.99
C VAL A 286 -26.87 -20.02 -8.71
N ILE A 287 -25.53 -19.94 -8.62
CA ILE A 287 -24.83 -19.32 -7.49
C ILE A 287 -25.20 -17.84 -7.39
N GLU A 288 -25.18 -17.11 -8.49
CA GLU A 288 -25.54 -15.68 -8.54
C GLU A 288 -26.97 -15.43 -8.04
N ARG A 289 -27.93 -16.22 -8.48
CA ARG A 289 -29.33 -16.12 -8.04
C ARG A 289 -29.48 -16.39 -6.55
N TRP A 290 -28.76 -17.39 -6.03
CA TRP A 290 -28.77 -17.71 -4.61
C TRP A 290 -28.20 -16.56 -3.78
N CYS A 291 -27.10 -15.95 -4.23
CA CYS A 291 -26.48 -14.80 -3.56
C CYS A 291 -27.36 -13.54 -3.63
N ALA A 292 -27.94 -13.23 -4.79
CA ALA A 292 -28.77 -12.05 -4.99
C ALA A 292 -30.02 -12.00 -4.09
N GLY A 293 -30.49 -13.16 -3.63
CA GLY A 293 -31.64 -13.28 -2.73
C GLY A 293 -31.30 -13.09 -1.23
N ARG A 294 -30.03 -12.90 -0.88
CA ARG A 294 -29.55 -12.88 0.51
C ARG A 294 -28.66 -11.69 0.79
N THR A 295 -28.60 -11.25 2.05
CA THR A 295 -27.66 -10.20 2.48
C THR A 295 -26.24 -10.75 2.56
N ARG A 296 -25.23 -9.84 2.53
CA ARG A 296 -23.82 -10.19 2.72
C ARG A 296 -23.59 -10.95 4.02
N GLU A 297 -24.25 -10.53 5.09
CA GLU A 297 -24.16 -11.14 6.41
C GLU A 297 -24.75 -12.54 6.46
N GLU A 298 -25.95 -12.74 5.90
CA GLU A 298 -26.59 -14.06 5.78
C GLU A 298 -25.68 -15.05 5.02
N ILE A 299 -25.10 -14.63 3.90
CA ILE A 299 -24.20 -15.46 3.11
C ILE A 299 -22.93 -15.78 3.89
N TYR A 300 -22.35 -14.78 4.54
CA TYR A 300 -21.12 -14.92 5.30
C TYR A 300 -21.26 -15.94 6.43
N HIS A 301 -22.28 -15.82 7.27
CA HIS A 301 -22.48 -16.74 8.39
C HIS A 301 -22.84 -18.15 7.94
N ALA A 302 -23.67 -18.29 6.91
CA ALA A 302 -24.01 -19.60 6.36
C ALA A 302 -22.79 -20.31 5.77
N ALA A 303 -21.92 -19.60 5.05
CA ALA A 303 -20.70 -20.15 4.47
C ALA A 303 -19.63 -20.48 5.54
N GLN A 304 -19.49 -19.65 6.57
CA GLN A 304 -18.56 -19.91 7.67
C GLN A 304 -18.84 -21.23 8.39
N SER A 305 -20.12 -21.55 8.64
CA SER A 305 -20.50 -22.78 9.29
C SER A 305 -20.03 -24.03 8.54
N LEU A 306 -19.87 -23.92 7.22
CA LEU A 306 -19.41 -24.98 6.32
C LEU A 306 -17.93 -24.82 5.91
N ARG A 307 -17.21 -23.87 6.51
CA ARG A 307 -15.80 -23.56 6.21
C ARG A 307 -15.55 -23.22 4.73
N ILE A 308 -16.51 -22.55 4.09
CA ILE A 308 -16.36 -22.03 2.73
C ILE A 308 -15.69 -20.65 2.85
N PRO A 309 -14.59 -20.40 2.13
CA PRO A 309 -13.97 -19.07 2.09
C PRO A 309 -14.90 -18.08 1.39
N VAL A 310 -15.47 -17.18 2.17
CA VAL A 310 -16.33 -16.10 1.67
C VAL A 310 -16.07 -14.85 2.52
N GLY A 311 -16.16 -13.68 1.91
CA GLY A 311 -16.06 -12.39 2.61
C GLY A 311 -17.01 -11.37 2.02
N PRO A 312 -17.70 -10.56 2.85
CA PRO A 312 -18.42 -9.40 2.36
C PRO A 312 -17.43 -8.39 1.75
N VAL A 313 -17.80 -7.78 0.65
CA VAL A 313 -17.10 -6.59 0.16
C VAL A 313 -17.61 -5.42 0.99
N VAL A 314 -16.76 -4.97 1.92
CA VAL A 314 -17.11 -3.91 2.87
C VAL A 314 -16.77 -2.54 2.30
N GLU A 315 -17.58 -1.54 2.60
CA GLU A 315 -17.24 -0.15 2.33
C GLU A 315 -16.25 0.36 3.41
N PRO A 316 -15.34 1.27 3.09
CA PRO A 316 -14.37 1.78 4.07
C PRO A 316 -15.01 2.34 5.35
N VAL A 317 -16.19 2.93 5.25
CA VAL A 317 -16.94 3.44 6.41
C VAL A 317 -17.43 2.33 7.33
N GLU A 318 -17.76 1.15 6.80
CA GLU A 318 -18.23 0.00 7.57
C GLU A 318 -17.11 -0.58 8.48
N LEU A 319 -15.83 -0.41 8.10
CA LEU A 319 -14.69 -0.84 8.90
C LEU A 319 -14.66 -0.20 10.29
N GLN A 320 -15.21 0.98 10.44
CA GLN A 320 -15.25 1.70 11.71
C GLN A 320 -16.19 1.07 12.74
N SER A 321 -17.17 0.29 12.29
CA SER A 321 -18.14 -0.41 13.12
C SER A 321 -17.99 -1.94 13.10
N ASP A 322 -17.03 -2.47 12.35
CA ASP A 322 -16.77 -3.90 12.28
C ASP A 322 -16.30 -4.44 13.64
N PRO A 323 -16.98 -5.46 14.21
CA PRO A 323 -16.64 -5.99 15.54
C PRO A 323 -15.21 -6.53 15.62
N GLN A 324 -14.71 -7.15 14.54
CA GLN A 324 -13.36 -7.71 14.50
C GLN A 324 -12.30 -6.60 14.45
N ILE A 325 -12.53 -5.57 13.64
CA ILE A 325 -11.66 -4.40 13.54
C ILE A 325 -11.56 -3.68 14.90
N ILE A 326 -12.70 -3.50 15.58
CA ILE A 326 -12.77 -2.90 16.90
C ILE A 326 -12.05 -3.77 17.93
N ALA A 327 -12.35 -5.07 17.99
CA ALA A 327 -11.74 -5.99 18.96
C ALA A 327 -10.22 -6.11 18.80
N ARG A 328 -9.70 -5.95 17.59
CA ARG A 328 -8.26 -5.98 17.30
C ARG A 328 -7.58 -4.62 17.45
N GLY A 329 -8.32 -3.54 17.65
CA GLY A 329 -7.75 -2.20 17.72
C GLY A 329 -7.03 -1.78 16.42
N THR A 330 -7.47 -2.28 15.26
CA THR A 330 -6.86 -1.99 13.96
C THR A 330 -7.00 -0.52 13.56
N ILE A 331 -8.05 0.14 14.07
CA ILE A 331 -8.30 1.56 13.93
C ILE A 331 -8.30 2.15 15.35
N ALA A 332 -7.42 3.09 15.61
CA ALA A 332 -7.31 3.78 16.91
C ALA A 332 -7.75 5.25 16.80
N GLU A 333 -8.19 5.78 17.92
CA GLU A 333 -8.41 7.21 18.05
C GLU A 333 -7.08 7.93 18.26
N THR A 334 -6.87 8.98 17.48
CA THR A 334 -5.74 9.90 17.65
C THR A 334 -6.28 11.24 18.08
N ALA A 335 -5.76 11.76 19.17
CA ALA A 335 -6.08 13.12 19.62
C ALA A 335 -4.80 13.96 19.56
N ALA A 336 -4.73 14.92 18.66
CA ALA A 336 -3.77 16.02 18.81
C ALA A 336 -4.33 17.02 19.84
N PRO A 337 -3.49 17.62 20.69
CA PRO A 337 -3.94 18.61 21.65
C PRO A 337 -4.72 19.75 20.97
N GLY A 338 -6.00 19.93 21.34
CA GLY A 338 -6.87 20.96 20.78
C GLY A 338 -7.54 20.61 19.46
N ALA A 339 -7.35 19.41 18.91
CA ALA A 339 -8.06 18.94 17.72
C ALA A 339 -9.14 17.89 18.08
N ALA A 340 -10.15 17.77 17.21
CA ALA A 340 -11.14 16.71 17.36
C ALA A 340 -10.46 15.33 17.23
N SER A 341 -10.87 14.36 18.09
CA SER A 341 -10.41 12.98 18.00
C SER A 341 -10.76 12.41 16.62
N ARG A 342 -9.81 11.74 16.00
CA ARG A 342 -9.95 11.12 14.68
C ARG A 342 -9.54 9.65 14.74
N ARG A 343 -10.19 8.85 13.93
CA ARG A 343 -9.93 7.42 13.84
C ARG A 343 -9.02 7.12 12.67
N MET A 344 -7.87 6.51 12.93
CA MET A 344 -6.87 6.18 11.92
C MET A 344 -6.40 4.73 12.04
N PRO A 345 -6.03 4.09 10.91
CA PRO A 345 -5.37 2.80 10.95
C PRO A 345 -4.07 2.87 11.74
N VAL A 346 -3.83 1.85 12.56
CA VAL A 346 -2.56 1.64 13.28
C VAL A 346 -1.58 0.89 12.39
N LEU A 347 -0.30 0.83 12.78
CA LEU A 347 0.67 -0.04 12.11
C LEU A 347 0.15 -1.49 12.06
N PRO A 348 0.28 -2.19 10.92
CA PRO A 348 -0.25 -3.54 10.75
C PRO A 348 0.62 -4.61 11.41
N MET A 349 1.10 -4.31 12.61
CA MET A 349 1.92 -5.23 13.41
C MET A 349 1.60 -5.12 14.90
N ILE A 350 1.74 -6.24 15.57
CA ILE A 350 1.67 -6.33 17.03
C ILE A 350 3.07 -6.73 17.53
N TRP A 351 3.71 -5.87 18.32
CA TRP A 351 5.05 -6.12 18.84
C TRP A 351 4.97 -6.47 20.33
N ASN A 352 5.36 -7.68 20.68
CA ASN A 352 5.29 -8.20 22.05
C ASN A 352 3.90 -8.01 22.69
N GLY A 353 2.84 -8.30 21.93
CA GLY A 353 1.45 -8.16 22.38
C GLY A 353 0.91 -6.73 22.39
N ARG A 354 1.66 -5.74 21.91
CA ARG A 354 1.26 -4.32 21.86
C ARG A 354 0.98 -3.85 20.46
N ILE A 355 -0.08 -3.06 20.32
CA ILE A 355 -0.42 -2.31 19.12
C ILE A 355 0.23 -0.93 19.27
N PHE A 356 0.83 -0.41 18.20
CA PHE A 356 1.35 0.94 18.16
C PHE A 356 0.24 1.86 17.63
N PRO A 357 -0.32 2.75 18.45
CA PRO A 357 -1.22 3.78 17.95
C PRO A 357 -0.44 4.70 17.01
N PRO A 358 -1.11 5.34 16.04
CA PRO A 358 -0.46 6.36 15.22
C PRO A 358 0.20 7.40 16.12
N ALA A 359 1.46 7.70 15.83
CA ALA A 359 2.17 8.74 16.55
C ALA A 359 1.49 10.10 16.33
N SER A 360 1.47 10.95 17.33
CA SER A 360 0.98 12.32 17.26
C SER A 360 2.02 13.26 17.87
N ASN A 361 2.08 14.51 17.41
CA ASN A 361 2.95 15.56 17.96
C ASN A 361 2.59 15.99 19.41
N ALA A 362 1.68 15.31 20.07
CA ALA A 362 1.59 15.37 21.53
C ALA A 362 2.80 14.63 22.07
N GLY A 363 3.76 15.37 22.64
CA GLY A 363 4.98 14.84 23.20
C GLY A 363 4.78 13.59 24.06
N PRO A 364 5.82 12.84 24.43
CA PRO A 364 5.70 11.55 25.06
C PRO A 364 4.69 11.64 26.20
N ALA A 365 3.66 10.81 26.14
CA ALA A 365 2.73 10.66 27.27
C ALA A 365 3.59 10.25 28.48
N ALA A 366 3.57 11.10 29.50
CA ALA A 366 4.35 10.97 30.73
C ALA A 366 4.11 9.63 31.44
#